data_84e034b61d74590817ef303651d36ffa
#
_entry.id   84e034b61d74590817ef303651d36ffa
#
_cell.length_a   1.000
_cell.length_b   1.000
_cell.length_c   1.000
_cell.angle_alpha   90.00
_cell.angle_beta   90.00
_cell.angle_gamma   90.00
#
_symmetry.space_group_name_H-M   'P 1'
#
loop_
_entity.id
_entity.type
_entity.pdbx_description
1 polymer ?
#
loop_
_entity_poly.entity_id
_entity_poly.type
_entity_poly.pdbx_seq_one_letter_code
_entity_poly.pdbx_strand_id
1 'polypeptide(L)'
;MNPDTPLPDEAAVAAVDAAMTSRRSVRAYLPDPVPHETIDAILRVASRAPSGTNAQPWHVYVLTGAARQRLSDAILATYRDPEAAQGHHEEYAYYPKEWFSPYLDRRRKVGWDLYGLLRIEKGDKEKISAQNARNYAFFDAPVGLIFTIDRRLGQGSWLDYGMFLQNIMIAARARGLDTCPQAAFTRFHRVISTQLALPADQMVVCGMSLGWADPAAVENSLTTEREAVSQFTRYIE
;
A
#
# COMPACT_ATOMS: atom_id res chain seq x y z
N MET A 1 23.61 11.22 18.23
CA MET A 1 23.87 9.76 18.22
C MET A 1 24.59 9.45 19.53
N ASN A 2 24.18 8.44 20.25
CA ASN A 2 24.95 7.98 21.40
C ASN A 2 26.23 7.33 20.83
N PRO A 3 27.46 7.79 21.14
CA PRO A 3 28.69 7.26 20.60
C PRO A 3 28.95 5.78 20.95
N ASP A 4 28.21 5.26 21.93
CA ASP A 4 28.31 3.88 22.40
C ASP A 4 27.36 2.90 21.68
N THR A 5 26.63 3.32 20.64
CA THR A 5 25.80 2.39 19.88
C THR A 5 26.71 1.57 18.96
N PRO A 6 26.88 0.25 19.19
CA PRO A 6 27.72 -0.57 18.32
C PRO A 6 27.16 -0.57 16.89
N LEU A 7 28.04 -0.54 15.90
CA LEU A 7 27.65 -0.74 14.51
C LEU A 7 26.94 -2.10 14.38
N PRO A 8 25.89 -2.20 13.51
CA PRO A 8 25.23 -3.46 13.27
C PRO A 8 26.26 -4.49 12.74
N ASP A 9 26.14 -5.73 13.19
CA ASP A 9 26.94 -6.83 12.65
C ASP A 9 26.46 -7.21 11.22
N GLU A 10 27.23 -8.02 10.53
CA GLU A 10 26.90 -8.45 9.16
C GLU A 10 25.54 -9.17 9.08
N ALA A 11 25.14 -9.91 10.14
CA ALA A 11 23.86 -10.59 10.17
C ALA A 11 22.70 -9.58 10.26
N ALA A 12 22.86 -8.50 11.02
CA ALA A 12 21.86 -7.44 11.10
C ALA A 12 21.71 -6.70 9.77
N VAL A 13 22.83 -6.41 9.07
CA VAL A 13 22.80 -5.80 7.72
C VAL A 13 22.07 -6.74 6.75
N ALA A 14 22.44 -8.02 6.71
CA ALA A 14 21.83 -9.00 5.83
C ALA A 14 20.31 -9.16 6.09
N ALA A 15 19.88 -9.14 7.35
CA ALA A 15 18.46 -9.23 7.70
C ALA A 15 17.64 -8.04 7.20
N VAL A 16 18.18 -6.82 7.34
CA VAL A 16 17.53 -5.58 6.83
C VAL A 16 17.44 -5.62 5.30
N ASP A 17 18.56 -5.93 4.63
CA ASP A 17 18.61 -6.03 3.17
C ASP A 17 17.63 -7.10 2.64
N ALA A 18 17.58 -8.26 3.29
CA ALA A 18 16.63 -9.33 2.94
C ALA A 18 15.17 -8.87 3.07
N ALA A 19 14.80 -8.15 4.14
CA ALA A 19 13.45 -7.62 4.31
C ALA A 19 13.10 -6.58 3.22
N MET A 20 14.05 -5.69 2.87
CA MET A 20 13.85 -4.68 1.83
C MET A 20 13.75 -5.30 0.44
N THR A 21 14.64 -6.21 0.08
CA THR A 21 14.76 -6.77 -1.27
C THR A 21 13.70 -7.83 -1.55
N SER A 22 13.26 -8.58 -0.53
CA SER A 22 12.20 -9.58 -0.69
C SER A 22 10.78 -9.01 -0.63
N ARG A 23 10.59 -7.76 -0.15
CA ARG A 23 9.29 -7.10 -0.11
C ARG A 23 8.73 -6.89 -1.51
N ARG A 24 7.51 -7.27 -1.74
CA ARG A 24 6.76 -7.05 -2.98
C ARG A 24 5.30 -6.66 -2.68
N SER A 25 4.57 -6.18 -3.67
CA SER A 25 3.13 -5.94 -3.57
C SER A 25 2.38 -7.24 -3.83
N VAL A 26 1.91 -7.88 -2.75
CA VAL A 26 1.18 -9.15 -2.79
C VAL A 26 -0.30 -8.89 -3.07
N ARG A 27 -0.93 -9.69 -3.94
CA ARG A 27 -2.30 -9.48 -4.40
C ARG A 27 -3.22 -10.69 -4.21
N ALA A 28 -2.81 -11.63 -3.39
CA ALA A 28 -3.64 -12.73 -2.91
C ALA A 28 -3.08 -13.20 -1.57
N TYR A 29 -3.95 -13.43 -0.60
CA TYR A 29 -3.55 -13.75 0.77
C TYR A 29 -4.26 -14.99 1.27
N LEU A 30 -3.61 -15.70 2.20
CA LEU A 30 -4.24 -16.73 3.00
C LEU A 30 -5.23 -16.09 4.00
N PRO A 31 -6.30 -16.82 4.38
CA PRO A 31 -7.33 -16.28 5.28
C PRO A 31 -6.91 -16.26 6.76
N ASP A 32 -5.72 -16.74 7.07
CA ASP A 32 -5.23 -16.88 8.44
C ASP A 32 -5.20 -15.53 9.16
N PRO A 33 -5.76 -15.41 10.37
CA PRO A 33 -5.82 -14.14 11.08
C PRO A 33 -4.44 -13.71 11.56
N VAL A 34 -4.14 -12.41 11.43
CA VAL A 34 -2.92 -11.81 12.01
C VAL A 34 -3.23 -11.38 13.44
N PRO A 35 -2.47 -11.83 14.46
CA PRO A 35 -2.65 -11.39 15.83
C PRO A 35 -2.52 -9.88 16.01
N HIS A 36 -3.34 -9.27 16.86
CA HIS A 36 -3.29 -7.83 17.14
C HIS A 36 -1.93 -7.39 17.65
N GLU A 37 -1.30 -8.21 18.50
CA GLU A 37 0.04 -7.94 19.04
C GLU A 37 1.10 -7.85 17.93
N THR A 38 0.95 -8.63 16.87
CA THR A 38 1.84 -8.56 15.70
C THR A 38 1.62 -7.26 14.93
N ILE A 39 0.36 -6.85 14.74
CA ILE A 39 0.04 -5.57 14.07
C ILE A 39 0.60 -4.40 14.92
N ASP A 40 0.38 -4.41 16.23
CA ASP A 40 0.90 -3.39 17.14
C ASP A 40 2.43 -3.33 17.13
N ALA A 41 3.10 -4.48 17.09
CA ALA A 41 4.56 -4.55 16.98
C ALA A 41 5.07 -3.94 15.67
N ILE A 42 4.37 -4.20 14.55
CA ILE A 42 4.69 -3.59 13.25
C ILE A 42 4.52 -2.07 13.31
N LEU A 43 3.38 -1.58 13.78
CA LEU A 43 3.08 -0.15 13.86
C LEU A 43 4.03 0.59 14.81
N ARG A 44 4.38 -0.02 15.94
CA ARG A 44 5.34 0.52 16.90
C ARG A 44 6.72 0.71 16.30
N VAL A 45 7.22 -0.25 15.53
CA VAL A 45 8.50 -0.11 14.83
C VAL A 45 8.38 0.91 13.71
N ALA A 46 7.29 0.87 12.95
CA ALA A 46 7.06 1.78 11.83
C ALA A 46 6.98 3.25 12.28
N SER A 47 6.42 3.53 13.47
CA SER A 47 6.31 4.88 14.03
C SER A 47 7.65 5.55 14.31
N ARG A 48 8.77 4.81 14.19
CA ARG A 48 10.13 5.39 14.23
C ARG A 48 10.53 6.09 12.93
N ALA A 49 9.64 6.14 11.94
CA ALA A 49 9.87 6.94 10.73
C ALA A 49 10.16 8.40 11.12
N PRO A 50 11.16 9.05 10.50
CA PRO A 50 11.40 10.47 10.73
C PRO A 50 10.25 11.28 10.13
N SER A 51 10.02 12.47 10.70
CA SER A 51 9.12 13.48 10.15
C SER A 51 9.63 14.87 10.44
N GLY A 52 9.30 15.83 9.59
CA GLY A 52 9.68 17.24 9.78
C GLY A 52 9.23 17.73 11.14
N THR A 53 10.18 18.24 11.95
CA THR A 53 9.95 18.69 13.34
C THR A 53 9.25 17.67 14.25
N ASN A 54 9.36 16.39 13.91
CA ASN A 54 8.68 15.28 14.59
C ASN A 54 7.14 15.38 14.56
N ALA A 55 6.59 15.85 13.45
CA ALA A 55 5.15 16.11 13.31
C ALA A 55 4.28 14.84 13.33
N GLN A 56 4.81 13.68 12.92
CA GLN A 56 4.15 12.38 12.97
C GLN A 56 2.73 12.42 12.35
N PRO A 57 2.60 12.73 11.06
CA PRO A 57 1.33 13.13 10.43
C PRO A 57 0.35 11.99 10.15
N TRP A 58 0.62 10.80 10.62
CA TRP A 58 -0.11 9.58 10.27
C TRP A 58 -1.21 9.21 11.26
N HIS A 59 -2.36 8.83 10.71
CA HIS A 59 -3.42 8.14 11.41
C HIS A 59 -3.69 6.80 10.70
N VAL A 60 -3.92 5.73 11.47
CA VAL A 60 -4.11 4.38 10.93
C VAL A 60 -5.38 3.78 11.47
N TYR A 61 -6.26 3.34 10.57
CA TYR A 61 -7.45 2.56 10.91
C TYR A 61 -7.17 1.10 10.56
N VAL A 62 -7.12 0.25 11.55
CA VAL A 62 -6.88 -1.20 11.41
C VAL A 62 -8.22 -1.90 11.32
N LEU A 63 -8.46 -2.62 10.24
CA LEU A 63 -9.72 -3.31 9.95
C LEU A 63 -9.48 -4.82 9.88
N THR A 64 -10.21 -5.56 10.68
CA THR A 64 -10.19 -7.03 10.69
C THR A 64 -11.62 -7.58 10.68
N GLY A 65 -11.79 -8.84 10.34
CA GLY A 65 -13.06 -9.55 10.41
C GLY A 65 -14.24 -8.79 9.81
N ALA A 66 -15.33 -8.65 10.56
CA ALA A 66 -16.56 -8.02 10.10
C ALA A 66 -16.40 -6.52 9.75
N ALA A 67 -15.49 -5.78 10.41
CA ALA A 67 -15.28 -4.38 10.09
C ALA A 67 -14.64 -4.21 8.71
N ARG A 68 -13.62 -5.02 8.39
CA ARG A 68 -13.01 -5.06 7.05
C ARG A 68 -14.05 -5.43 5.99
N GLN A 69 -14.86 -6.47 6.27
CA GLN A 69 -15.87 -6.95 5.33
C GLN A 69 -16.92 -5.85 5.03
N ARG A 70 -17.46 -5.17 6.06
CA ARG A 70 -18.43 -4.09 5.87
C ARG A 70 -17.87 -2.96 4.98
N LEU A 71 -16.63 -2.54 5.21
CA LEU A 71 -16.01 -1.51 4.37
C LEU A 71 -15.86 -1.99 2.92
N SER A 72 -15.37 -3.22 2.73
CA SER A 72 -15.22 -3.82 1.40
C SER A 72 -16.56 -3.90 0.67
N ASP A 73 -17.61 -4.39 1.33
CA ASP A 73 -18.95 -4.52 0.74
C ASP A 73 -19.52 -3.17 0.33
N ALA A 74 -19.38 -2.14 1.18
CA ALA A 74 -19.86 -0.79 0.89
C ALA A 74 -19.15 -0.18 -0.33
N ILE A 75 -17.82 -0.34 -0.43
CA ILE A 75 -17.07 0.17 -1.58
C ILE A 75 -17.41 -0.63 -2.84
N LEU A 76 -17.48 -1.97 -2.74
CA LEU A 76 -17.79 -2.82 -3.89
C LEU A 76 -19.21 -2.61 -4.41
N ALA A 77 -20.20 -2.35 -3.54
CA ALA A 77 -21.54 -1.97 -3.94
C ALA A 77 -21.53 -0.69 -4.78
N THR A 78 -20.83 0.35 -4.28
CA THR A 78 -20.65 1.61 -5.02
C THR A 78 -19.87 1.43 -6.32
N TYR A 79 -18.79 0.64 -6.31
CA TYR A 79 -17.94 0.39 -7.48
C TYR A 79 -18.69 -0.31 -8.63
N ARG A 80 -19.59 -1.23 -8.29
CA ARG A 80 -20.38 -2.02 -9.26
C ARG A 80 -21.59 -1.29 -9.82
N ASP A 81 -22.02 -0.22 -9.18
CA ASP A 81 -23.10 0.64 -9.63
C ASP A 81 -22.53 1.83 -10.43
N PRO A 82 -22.73 1.89 -11.76
CA PRO A 82 -22.17 2.95 -12.59
C PRO A 82 -22.66 4.36 -12.19
N GLU A 83 -23.92 4.51 -11.73
CA GLU A 83 -24.45 5.79 -11.31
C GLU A 83 -23.81 6.24 -9.99
N ALA A 84 -23.76 5.35 -9.00
CA ALA A 84 -23.11 5.65 -7.73
C ALA A 84 -21.61 5.93 -7.92
N ALA A 85 -20.91 5.15 -8.77
CA ALA A 85 -19.48 5.31 -9.01
C ALA A 85 -19.12 6.61 -9.72
N GLN A 86 -20.01 7.21 -10.51
CA GLN A 86 -19.75 8.41 -11.32
C GLN A 86 -19.40 9.64 -10.46
N GLY A 87 -19.96 9.74 -9.25
CA GLY A 87 -19.69 10.85 -8.32
C GLY A 87 -18.42 10.72 -7.50
N HIS A 88 -17.69 9.60 -7.63
CA HIS A 88 -16.50 9.30 -6.83
C HIS A 88 -15.20 9.59 -7.59
N HIS A 89 -14.35 10.42 -7.02
CA HIS A 89 -13.02 10.80 -7.52
C HIS A 89 -12.06 10.95 -6.34
N GLU A 90 -10.77 10.98 -6.63
CA GLU A 90 -9.72 11.17 -5.63
C GLU A 90 -9.73 12.60 -5.08
N GLU A 91 -9.37 12.78 -3.79
CA GLU A 91 -9.21 14.11 -3.18
C GLU A 91 -7.88 14.76 -3.55
N TYR A 92 -6.91 13.98 -3.99
CA TYR A 92 -5.61 14.48 -4.42
C TYR A 92 -5.12 13.73 -5.65
N ALA A 93 -4.27 14.36 -6.44
CA ALA A 93 -3.73 13.74 -7.64
C ALA A 93 -2.56 12.81 -7.28
N TYR A 94 -2.82 11.49 -7.23
CA TYR A 94 -1.76 10.49 -7.06
C TYR A 94 -0.92 10.34 -8.34
N TYR A 95 -1.55 10.43 -9.51
CA TYR A 95 -0.91 10.29 -10.80
C TYR A 95 -0.83 11.62 -11.54
N PRO A 96 0.15 11.80 -12.46
CA PRO A 96 0.18 12.96 -13.32
C PRO A 96 -1.04 12.96 -14.25
N LYS A 97 -1.50 14.15 -14.66
CA LYS A 97 -2.60 14.29 -15.63
C LYS A 97 -2.26 13.60 -16.95
N GLU A 98 -1.03 13.74 -17.40
CA GLU A 98 -0.52 13.12 -18.61
C GLU A 98 0.73 12.29 -18.28
N TRP A 99 0.71 11.04 -18.72
CA TRP A 99 1.83 10.14 -18.53
C TRP A 99 2.87 10.32 -19.62
N PHE A 100 4.14 10.28 -19.26
CA PHE A 100 5.30 10.40 -20.16
C PHE A 100 6.37 9.35 -19.83
N SER A 101 7.22 9.06 -20.83
CA SER A 101 8.33 8.12 -20.65
C SER A 101 9.43 8.74 -19.79
N PRO A 102 10.14 7.93 -18.98
CA PRO A 102 10.07 6.47 -18.90
C PRO A 102 8.95 5.93 -17.97
N TYR A 103 8.21 6.80 -17.27
CA TYR A 103 7.21 6.40 -16.27
C TYR A 103 6.02 5.68 -16.92
N LEU A 104 5.59 6.12 -18.10
CA LEU A 104 4.52 5.47 -18.86
C LEU A 104 4.90 4.04 -19.23
N ASP A 105 6.14 3.82 -19.64
CA ASP A 105 6.62 2.51 -20.09
C ASP A 105 6.68 1.54 -18.91
N ARG A 106 7.19 1.97 -17.75
CA ARG A 106 7.21 1.18 -16.52
C ARG A 106 5.80 0.84 -16.04
N ARG A 107 4.87 1.81 -16.11
CA ARG A 107 3.45 1.58 -15.77
C ARG A 107 2.82 0.54 -16.68
N ARG A 108 3.06 0.64 -17.99
CA ARG A 108 2.54 -0.31 -18.98
C ARG A 108 3.12 -1.70 -18.75
N LYS A 109 4.43 -1.79 -18.54
CA LYS A 109 5.12 -3.06 -18.31
C LYS A 109 4.52 -3.80 -17.11
N VAL A 110 4.42 -3.16 -15.95
CA VAL A 110 3.88 -3.83 -14.75
C VAL A 110 2.42 -4.25 -14.94
N GLY A 111 1.62 -3.47 -15.69
CA GLY A 111 0.24 -3.83 -16.00
C GLY A 111 0.15 -5.04 -16.93
N TRP A 112 0.97 -5.08 -17.97
CA TRP A 112 1.01 -6.22 -18.92
C TRP A 112 1.53 -7.50 -18.24
N ASP A 113 2.57 -7.40 -17.44
CA ASP A 113 3.14 -8.54 -16.72
C ASP A 113 2.09 -9.14 -15.76
N LEU A 114 1.38 -8.30 -14.99
CA LEU A 114 0.31 -8.75 -14.10
C LEU A 114 -0.85 -9.40 -14.86
N TYR A 115 -1.34 -8.73 -15.90
CA TYR A 115 -2.48 -9.24 -16.67
C TYR A 115 -2.11 -10.48 -17.48
N GLY A 116 -0.87 -10.60 -17.92
CA GLY A 116 -0.36 -11.82 -18.55
C GLY A 116 -0.40 -13.02 -17.60
N LEU A 117 0.04 -12.86 -16.34
CA LEU A 117 -0.05 -13.89 -15.31
C LEU A 117 -1.50 -14.31 -15.05
N LEU A 118 -2.42 -13.33 -15.00
CA LEU A 118 -3.84 -13.55 -14.74
C LEU A 118 -4.64 -13.99 -16.00
N ARG A 119 -4.00 -14.11 -17.16
CA ARG A 119 -4.64 -14.40 -18.44
C ARG A 119 -5.80 -13.43 -18.76
N ILE A 120 -5.57 -12.15 -18.48
CA ILE A 120 -6.49 -11.06 -18.82
C ILE A 120 -6.02 -10.44 -20.14
N GLU A 121 -6.82 -10.57 -21.18
CA GLU A 121 -6.49 -10.05 -22.50
C GLU A 121 -6.77 -8.54 -22.61
N LYS A 122 -6.08 -7.89 -23.56
CA LYS A 122 -6.31 -6.47 -23.85
C LYS A 122 -7.75 -6.27 -24.34
N GLY A 123 -8.49 -5.42 -23.62
CA GLY A 123 -9.89 -5.11 -23.95
C GLY A 123 -10.91 -5.98 -23.21
N ASP A 124 -10.49 -6.97 -22.44
CA ASP A 124 -11.37 -7.76 -21.56
C ASP A 124 -11.81 -6.91 -20.35
N LYS A 125 -12.80 -6.05 -20.59
CA LYS A 125 -13.27 -5.07 -19.61
C LYS A 125 -13.83 -5.73 -18.35
N GLU A 126 -14.44 -6.88 -18.48
CA GLU A 126 -15.06 -7.61 -17.37
C GLU A 126 -13.97 -8.14 -16.42
N LYS A 127 -12.99 -8.88 -16.94
CA LYS A 127 -11.87 -9.37 -16.11
C LYS A 127 -11.01 -8.25 -15.53
N ILE A 128 -10.77 -7.18 -16.32
CA ILE A 128 -10.08 -5.98 -15.82
C ILE A 128 -10.84 -5.36 -14.66
N SER A 129 -12.16 -5.20 -14.78
CA SER A 129 -13.00 -4.65 -13.72
C SER A 129 -13.02 -5.55 -12.49
N ALA A 130 -13.15 -6.87 -12.68
CA ALA A 130 -13.10 -7.84 -11.59
C ALA A 130 -11.75 -7.80 -10.85
N GLN A 131 -10.64 -7.74 -11.57
CA GLN A 131 -9.30 -7.61 -10.95
C GLN A 131 -9.12 -6.28 -10.21
N ASN A 132 -9.64 -5.18 -10.76
CA ASN A 132 -9.61 -3.88 -10.09
C ASN A 132 -10.46 -3.88 -8.82
N ALA A 133 -11.62 -4.55 -8.84
CA ALA A 133 -12.50 -4.69 -7.67
C ALA A 133 -11.82 -5.40 -6.49
N ARG A 134 -10.88 -6.32 -6.74
CA ARG A 134 -10.11 -7.00 -5.68
C ARG A 134 -9.32 -6.04 -4.80
N ASN A 135 -8.94 -4.85 -5.30
CA ASN A 135 -8.35 -3.83 -4.44
C ASN A 135 -9.24 -3.50 -3.24
N TYR A 136 -10.55 -3.39 -3.46
CA TYR A 136 -11.52 -2.97 -2.43
C TYR A 136 -11.91 -4.11 -1.47
N ALA A 137 -11.55 -5.34 -1.81
CA ALA A 137 -11.57 -6.48 -0.91
C ALA A 137 -10.23 -6.70 -0.19
N PHE A 138 -9.28 -5.74 -0.29
CA PHE A 138 -7.93 -5.87 0.23
C PHE A 138 -7.20 -7.12 -0.31
N PHE A 139 -7.51 -7.55 -1.55
CA PHE A 139 -6.99 -8.79 -2.13
C PHE A 139 -7.19 -10.03 -1.24
N ASP A 140 -8.29 -10.05 -0.48
CA ASP A 140 -8.69 -11.08 0.49
C ASP A 140 -7.81 -11.18 1.75
N ALA A 141 -6.90 -10.23 1.96
CA ALA A 141 -6.07 -10.18 3.16
C ALA A 141 -6.91 -10.15 4.45
N PRO A 142 -6.48 -10.82 5.53
CA PRO A 142 -7.19 -10.82 6.81
C PRO A 142 -7.22 -9.44 7.48
N VAL A 143 -6.26 -8.57 7.15
CA VAL A 143 -6.16 -7.20 7.67
C VAL A 143 -6.18 -6.20 6.53
N GLY A 144 -7.05 -5.20 6.64
CA GLY A 144 -7.05 -3.98 5.85
C GLY A 144 -6.62 -2.79 6.70
N LEU A 145 -5.73 -1.97 6.18
CA LEU A 145 -5.32 -0.72 6.80
C LEU A 145 -5.83 0.43 5.93
N ILE A 146 -6.44 1.44 6.57
CA ILE A 146 -6.74 2.73 5.92
C ILE A 146 -5.90 3.80 6.61
N PHE A 147 -5.23 4.60 5.81
CA PHE A 147 -4.33 5.65 6.24
C PHE A 147 -4.94 7.01 5.94
N THR A 148 -4.89 7.91 6.91
CA THR A 148 -5.39 9.27 6.77
C THR A 148 -4.38 10.29 7.27
N ILE A 149 -4.50 11.52 6.76
CA ILE A 149 -3.67 12.67 7.12
C ILE A 149 -4.55 13.88 7.39
N ASP A 150 -4.14 14.79 8.26
CA ASP A 150 -4.82 16.07 8.43
C ASP A 150 -4.76 16.89 7.13
N ARG A 151 -5.90 17.38 6.64
CA ARG A 151 -6.04 18.14 5.36
C ARG A 151 -5.22 19.40 5.28
N ARG A 152 -4.88 19.97 6.44
CA ARG A 152 -4.12 21.21 6.55
C ARG A 152 -2.61 21.01 6.36
N LEU A 153 -2.14 19.74 6.41
CA LEU A 153 -0.73 19.41 6.24
C LEU A 153 -0.32 19.46 4.77
N GLY A 154 0.84 20.06 4.52
CA GLY A 154 1.37 20.26 3.19
C GLY A 154 2.17 19.08 2.64
N GLN A 155 2.74 19.27 1.45
CA GLN A 155 3.44 18.24 0.68
C GLN A 155 4.62 17.59 1.44
N GLY A 156 5.31 18.33 2.32
CA GLY A 156 6.39 17.77 3.15
C GLY A 156 5.92 16.62 4.05
N SER A 157 4.72 16.74 4.64
CA SER A 157 4.15 15.67 5.48
C SER A 157 3.78 14.42 4.67
N TRP A 158 3.54 14.54 3.37
CA TRP A 158 3.34 13.38 2.48
C TRP A 158 4.63 12.62 2.24
N LEU A 159 5.78 13.31 2.18
CA LEU A 159 7.09 12.68 2.13
C LEU A 159 7.34 11.87 3.42
N ASP A 160 7.07 12.47 4.58
CA ASP A 160 7.17 11.82 5.89
C ASP A 160 6.27 10.58 5.96
N TYR A 161 5.04 10.71 5.45
CA TYR A 161 4.07 9.63 5.40
C TYR A 161 4.56 8.43 4.57
N GLY A 162 5.21 8.69 3.42
CA GLY A 162 5.81 7.64 2.58
C GLY A 162 6.87 6.82 3.34
N MET A 163 7.67 7.46 4.18
CA MET A 163 8.66 6.78 5.03
C MET A 163 7.99 5.88 6.06
N PHE A 164 6.91 6.34 6.68
CA PHE A 164 6.12 5.53 7.62
C PHE A 164 5.49 4.31 6.95
N LEU A 165 4.86 4.47 5.77
CA LEU A 165 4.28 3.37 5.00
C LEU A 165 5.33 2.32 4.63
N GLN A 166 6.53 2.77 4.19
CA GLN A 166 7.63 1.87 3.87
C GLN A 166 8.10 1.09 5.11
N ASN A 167 8.18 1.74 6.27
CA ASN A 167 8.55 1.07 7.51
C ASN A 167 7.54 -0.03 7.89
N ILE A 168 6.23 0.19 7.71
CA ILE A 168 5.21 -0.85 7.92
C ILE A 168 5.49 -2.05 7.02
N MET A 169 5.73 -1.81 5.73
CA MET A 169 5.96 -2.89 4.77
C MET A 169 7.21 -3.72 5.09
N ILE A 170 8.31 -3.08 5.50
CA ILE A 170 9.54 -3.76 5.90
C ILE A 170 9.34 -4.51 7.21
N ALA A 171 8.71 -3.88 8.22
CA ALA A 171 8.46 -4.51 9.51
C ALA A 171 7.52 -5.72 9.40
N ALA A 172 6.54 -5.67 8.51
CA ALA A 172 5.69 -6.80 8.16
C ALA A 172 6.52 -7.92 7.52
N ARG A 173 7.32 -7.59 6.50
CA ARG A 173 8.15 -8.57 5.80
C ARG A 173 9.16 -9.26 6.71
N ALA A 174 9.77 -8.53 7.62
CA ALA A 174 10.67 -9.11 8.64
C ALA A 174 9.98 -10.09 9.59
N ARG A 175 8.64 -10.11 9.62
CA ARG A 175 7.81 -11.04 10.40
C ARG A 175 7.13 -12.12 9.55
N GLY A 176 7.57 -12.30 8.30
CA GLY A 176 7.00 -13.27 7.36
C GLY A 176 5.64 -12.86 6.78
N LEU A 177 5.16 -11.65 7.08
CA LEU A 177 3.94 -11.09 6.50
C LEU A 177 4.25 -10.30 5.22
N ASP A 178 3.24 -10.17 4.40
CA ASP A 178 3.30 -9.41 3.15
C ASP A 178 2.26 -8.29 3.13
N THR A 179 2.49 -7.31 2.27
CA THR A 179 1.63 -6.14 2.14
C THR A 179 1.40 -5.74 0.69
N CYS A 180 0.35 -4.97 0.46
CA CYS A 180 0.13 -4.25 -0.79
C CYS A 180 -0.43 -2.87 -0.50
N PRO A 181 0.33 -1.77 -0.69
CA PRO A 181 -0.22 -0.42 -0.61
C PRO A 181 -1.13 -0.14 -1.81
N GLN A 182 -2.28 0.50 -1.56
CA GLN A 182 -3.37 0.60 -2.53
C GLN A 182 -3.92 2.03 -2.59
N ALA A 183 -3.45 2.81 -3.56
CA ALA A 183 -4.00 4.13 -3.85
C ALA A 183 -5.46 4.07 -4.35
N ALA A 184 -5.93 2.91 -4.85
CA ALA A 184 -7.30 2.73 -5.35
C ALA A 184 -8.38 3.18 -4.36
N PHE A 185 -8.13 3.05 -3.05
CA PHE A 185 -9.07 3.46 -2.01
C PHE A 185 -9.38 4.96 -2.00
N THR A 186 -8.48 5.81 -2.47
CA THR A 186 -8.66 7.28 -2.48
C THR A 186 -9.87 7.71 -3.28
N ARG A 187 -10.22 6.99 -4.35
CA ARG A 187 -11.41 7.26 -5.15
C ARG A 187 -12.69 7.19 -4.32
N PHE A 188 -12.77 6.27 -3.38
CA PHE A 188 -13.96 6.02 -2.56
C PHE A 188 -13.84 6.63 -1.15
N HIS A 189 -13.05 7.69 -1.01
CA HIS A 189 -12.83 8.36 0.29
C HIS A 189 -14.13 8.73 1.01
N ARG A 190 -15.20 9.10 0.29
CA ARG A 190 -16.51 9.43 0.91
C ARG A 190 -17.17 8.22 1.56
N VAL A 191 -17.12 7.05 0.89
CA VAL A 191 -17.61 5.79 1.45
C VAL A 191 -16.80 5.43 2.69
N ILE A 192 -15.46 5.52 2.59
CA ILE A 192 -14.55 5.24 3.71
C ILE A 192 -14.85 6.18 4.89
N SER A 193 -14.98 7.49 4.64
CA SER A 193 -15.27 8.48 5.67
C SER A 193 -16.57 8.19 6.40
N THR A 194 -17.61 7.76 5.66
CA THR A 194 -18.89 7.38 6.26
C THR A 194 -18.77 6.10 7.07
N GLN A 195 -18.16 5.04 6.52
CA GLN A 195 -18.07 3.74 7.17
C GLN A 195 -17.19 3.73 8.42
N LEU A 196 -16.14 4.56 8.43
CA LEU A 196 -15.19 4.66 9.53
C LEU A 196 -15.43 5.87 10.43
N ALA A 197 -16.47 6.68 10.17
CA ALA A 197 -16.77 7.93 10.87
C ALA A 197 -15.52 8.83 10.99
N LEU A 198 -14.80 9.01 9.86
CA LEU A 198 -13.58 9.82 9.86
C LEU A 198 -13.88 11.27 10.27
N PRO A 199 -13.03 11.89 11.10
CA PRO A 199 -13.09 13.32 11.37
C PRO A 199 -13.01 14.14 10.07
N ALA A 200 -13.73 15.26 10.02
CA ALA A 200 -13.83 16.09 8.80
C ALA A 200 -12.48 16.69 8.35
N ASP A 201 -11.54 16.83 9.28
CA ASP A 201 -10.18 17.31 9.02
C ASP A 201 -9.23 16.22 8.52
N GLN A 202 -9.67 14.95 8.47
CA GLN A 202 -8.87 13.87 7.91
C GLN A 202 -9.18 13.61 6.42
N MET A 203 -8.13 13.32 5.68
CA MET A 203 -8.16 12.95 4.27
C MET A 203 -7.54 11.56 4.09
N VAL A 204 -8.15 10.72 3.25
CA VAL A 204 -7.65 9.38 2.95
C VAL A 204 -6.38 9.46 2.09
N VAL A 205 -5.27 8.90 2.60
CA VAL A 205 -3.99 8.81 1.90
C VAL A 205 -3.95 7.59 0.99
N CYS A 206 -4.24 6.41 1.53
CA CYS A 206 -4.31 5.14 0.79
C CYS A 206 -4.89 4.05 1.68
N GLY A 207 -5.06 2.85 1.11
CA GLY A 207 -5.22 1.62 1.86
C GLY A 207 -3.97 0.74 1.80
N MET A 208 -3.94 -0.32 2.60
CA MET A 208 -2.92 -1.37 2.51
C MET A 208 -3.51 -2.70 2.98
N SER A 209 -3.27 -3.74 2.20
CA SER A 209 -3.53 -5.13 2.60
C SER A 209 -2.37 -5.63 3.46
N LEU A 210 -2.65 -6.45 4.47
CA LEU A 210 -1.64 -7.09 5.32
C LEU A 210 -2.07 -8.51 5.67
N GLY A 211 -1.19 -9.48 5.47
CA GLY A 211 -1.42 -10.90 5.75
C GLY A 211 -0.29 -11.78 5.23
N TRP A 212 -0.50 -13.08 5.24
CA TRP A 212 0.41 -14.04 4.60
C TRP A 212 0.07 -14.18 3.12
N ALA A 213 1.09 -14.06 2.25
CA ALA A 213 0.90 -14.30 0.82
C ALA A 213 0.41 -15.71 0.56
N ASP A 214 -0.58 -15.86 -0.33
CA ASP A 214 -0.93 -17.18 -0.87
C ASP A 214 0.17 -17.63 -1.86
N PRO A 215 0.93 -18.68 -1.56
CA PRO A 215 2.00 -19.16 -2.42
C PRO A 215 1.49 -19.81 -3.72
N ALA A 216 0.22 -20.21 -3.76
CA ALA A 216 -0.41 -20.83 -4.93
C ALA A 216 -0.93 -19.78 -5.93
N ALA A 217 -1.11 -18.54 -5.51
CA ALA A 217 -1.65 -17.48 -6.35
C ALA A 217 -0.62 -16.99 -7.37
N VAL A 218 -0.95 -17.13 -8.66
CA VAL A 218 -0.05 -16.81 -9.78
C VAL A 218 0.36 -15.33 -9.81
N GLU A 219 -0.53 -14.41 -9.43
CA GLU A 219 -0.24 -12.98 -9.37
C GLU A 219 0.84 -12.62 -8.33
N ASN A 220 1.05 -13.48 -7.34
CA ASN A 220 2.11 -13.31 -6.35
C ASN A 220 3.49 -13.70 -6.88
N SER A 221 3.58 -14.32 -8.05
CA SER A 221 4.87 -14.57 -8.73
C SER A 221 5.41 -13.33 -9.45
N LEU A 222 4.63 -12.26 -9.57
CA LEU A 222 5.04 -11.04 -10.25
C LEU A 222 6.30 -10.43 -9.61
N THR A 223 7.35 -10.37 -10.38
CA THR A 223 8.60 -9.67 -10.01
C THR A 223 8.75 -8.41 -10.85
N THR A 224 9.04 -7.29 -10.21
CA THR A 224 9.23 -6.00 -10.89
C THR A 224 10.70 -5.59 -10.87
N GLU A 225 11.19 -5.13 -12.02
CA GLU A 225 12.54 -4.62 -12.18
C GLU A 225 12.77 -3.32 -11.41
N ARG A 226 14.04 -2.98 -11.21
CA ARG A 226 14.49 -1.69 -10.69
C ARG A 226 15.57 -1.14 -11.61
N GLU A 227 15.61 0.17 -11.72
CA GLU A 227 16.71 0.83 -12.43
C GLU A 227 18.02 0.58 -11.72
N ALA A 228 19.09 0.47 -12.50
CA ALA A 228 20.44 0.41 -11.95
C ALA A 228 20.78 1.72 -11.22
N VAL A 229 21.54 1.65 -10.13
CA VAL A 229 21.91 2.82 -9.32
C VAL A 229 22.51 3.94 -10.16
N SER A 230 23.32 3.61 -11.15
CA SER A 230 23.95 4.56 -12.08
C SER A 230 22.96 5.38 -12.91
N GLN A 231 21.70 4.92 -13.06
CA GLN A 231 20.68 5.64 -13.82
C GLN A 231 20.02 6.79 -13.05
N PHE A 232 20.05 6.74 -11.72
CA PHE A 232 19.43 7.75 -10.87
C PHE A 232 20.39 8.42 -9.87
N THR A 233 21.68 8.07 -9.91
CA THR A 233 22.71 8.62 -9.01
C THR A 233 23.79 9.35 -9.80
N ARG A 234 24.23 10.49 -9.29
CA ARG A 234 25.41 11.23 -9.75
C ARG A 234 26.29 11.51 -8.56
N TYR A 235 27.57 11.15 -8.64
CA TYR A 235 28.59 11.54 -7.67
C TYR A 235 29.16 12.89 -8.10
N ILE A 236 29.17 13.84 -7.18
CA ILE A 236 29.75 15.17 -7.38
C ILE A 236 30.87 15.27 -6.35
N GLU A 237 32.13 15.35 -6.83
CA GLU A 237 33.34 15.44 -6.03
C GLU A 237 33.98 16.81 -6.14
#